data_c3aa64d1334ae3011034acee383f707c
#
_entry.id   c3aa64d1334ae3011034acee383f707c
#
_cell.length_a   1.000
_cell.length_b   1.000
_cell.length_c   1.000
_cell.angle_alpha   90.00
_cell.angle_beta   90.00
_cell.angle_gamma   90.00
#
_symmetry.space_group_name_H-M   'P 1'
#
loop_
_entity.id
_entity.type
_entity.pdbx_description
1 polymer ?
#
loop_
_entity_poly.entity_id
_entity_poly.type
_entity_poly.pdbx_seq_one_letter_code
_entity_poly.pdbx_strand_id
1 'polypeptide(L)'
;MPDYDLITILGPTASGKTPFAAALAHELNTEIINADSRQIYRGMDLGTGKDLADYTVDGHPIPYHLIDIADPGYKYNVFEYQRDFLISYESIKQKGCLPVLCGGTGMYLESVLKGYKLMPVPENPELRARLANHSLEELTEILKQYKTLHNSTDVDTVKRAIRAIEIEEYYAVHPVPEREFPKLNSLIIGVDIDRELRREKITRRLKQRLDEGMVDEVRRLTEQGISPDDLIYYGLEYKFLTLYVIGKLTYEEMFTELETAIHQFAKRQMTWFRGMERRGFTIHWVSAELPMEEKIAFVIEKLRGN
;
A
#
# COMPACT_ATOMS: atom_id res chain seq x y z
N MET A 1 27.03 -5.98 14.86
CA MET A 1 26.04 -6.09 13.78
C MET A 1 25.09 -4.92 13.90
N PRO A 2 24.62 -4.29 12.81
CA PRO A 2 23.54 -3.32 12.94
C PRO A 2 22.34 -4.03 13.58
N ASP A 3 21.78 -3.41 14.61
CA ASP A 3 20.66 -3.97 15.32
C ASP A 3 19.37 -3.52 14.61
N TYR A 4 18.91 -4.30 13.64
CA TYR A 4 17.69 -4.02 12.91
C TYR A 4 16.48 -4.53 13.67
N ASP A 5 15.45 -3.70 13.74
CA ASP A 5 14.15 -4.02 14.34
C ASP A 5 13.17 -4.66 13.37
N LEU A 6 13.41 -4.44 12.06
CA LEU A 6 12.48 -4.76 10.98
C LEU A 6 13.25 -4.94 9.68
N ILE A 7 12.80 -5.84 8.80
CA ILE A 7 13.19 -5.87 7.40
C ILE A 7 12.01 -5.36 6.58
N THR A 8 12.25 -4.44 5.65
CA THR A 8 11.21 -3.93 4.75
C THR A 8 11.50 -4.33 3.32
N ILE A 9 10.60 -5.09 2.69
CA ILE A 9 10.64 -5.43 1.27
C ILE A 9 9.63 -4.56 0.54
N LEU A 10 10.09 -3.66 -0.29
CA LEU A 10 9.25 -2.77 -1.09
C LEU A 10 9.51 -2.94 -2.58
N GLY A 11 8.55 -2.52 -3.38
CA GLY A 11 8.67 -2.56 -4.84
C GLY A 11 7.33 -2.27 -5.53
N PRO A 12 7.36 -1.95 -6.82
CA PRO A 12 6.15 -1.68 -7.57
C PRO A 12 5.30 -2.95 -7.75
N THR A 13 4.08 -2.77 -8.21
CA THR A 13 3.25 -3.93 -8.60
C THR A 13 3.97 -4.77 -9.67
N ALA A 14 3.77 -6.08 -9.64
CA ALA A 14 4.39 -7.08 -10.51
C ALA A 14 5.93 -7.20 -10.41
N SER A 15 6.57 -6.68 -9.35
CA SER A 15 8.02 -6.84 -9.14
C SER A 15 8.43 -8.18 -8.52
N GLY A 16 7.49 -8.98 -8.00
CA GLY A 16 7.81 -10.24 -7.30
C GLY A 16 8.22 -10.04 -5.84
N LYS A 17 7.85 -8.92 -5.22
CA LYS A 17 8.18 -8.64 -3.81
C LYS A 17 7.55 -9.64 -2.82
N THR A 18 6.33 -10.12 -3.07
CA THR A 18 5.63 -11.05 -2.15
C THR A 18 6.30 -12.42 -2.07
N PRO A 19 6.55 -13.13 -3.19
CA PRO A 19 7.31 -14.39 -3.13
C PRO A 19 8.71 -14.21 -2.56
N PHE A 20 9.38 -13.06 -2.80
CA PHE A 20 10.67 -12.78 -2.18
C PHE A 20 10.56 -12.60 -0.67
N ALA A 21 9.58 -11.84 -0.18
CA ALA A 21 9.34 -11.68 1.25
C ALA A 21 8.98 -13.00 1.92
N ALA A 22 8.20 -13.87 1.26
CA ALA A 22 7.83 -15.18 1.78
C ALA A 22 9.04 -16.11 1.88
N ALA A 23 9.87 -16.18 0.83
CA ALA A 23 11.09 -16.97 0.84
C ALA A 23 12.09 -16.49 1.91
N LEU A 24 12.24 -15.17 2.07
CA LEU A 24 13.07 -14.59 3.13
C LEU A 24 12.51 -14.89 4.53
N ALA A 25 11.19 -14.77 4.72
CA ALA A 25 10.56 -15.07 6.00
C ALA A 25 10.69 -16.56 6.37
N HIS A 26 10.63 -17.46 5.37
CA HIS A 26 10.91 -18.88 5.54
C HIS A 26 12.34 -19.11 6.04
N GLU A 27 13.33 -18.53 5.36
CA GLU A 27 14.76 -18.65 5.71
C GLU A 27 15.07 -18.13 7.12
N LEU A 28 14.43 -17.02 7.51
CA LEU A 28 14.61 -16.39 8.83
C LEU A 28 13.68 -16.95 9.91
N ASN A 29 12.83 -17.91 9.58
CA ASN A 29 11.78 -18.44 10.46
C ASN A 29 10.98 -17.32 11.14
N THR A 30 10.41 -16.44 10.35
CA THR A 30 9.67 -15.26 10.82
C THR A 30 8.34 -15.07 10.08
N GLU A 31 7.66 -13.96 10.35
CA GLU A 31 6.32 -13.66 9.87
C GLU A 31 6.31 -12.36 9.06
N ILE A 32 5.32 -12.23 8.17
CA ILE A 32 5.19 -11.09 7.28
C ILE A 32 4.07 -10.16 7.77
N ILE A 33 4.33 -8.84 7.78
CA ILE A 33 3.30 -7.82 7.94
C ILE A 33 3.06 -7.18 6.57
N ASN A 34 1.81 -7.24 6.10
CA ASN A 34 1.44 -6.68 4.80
C ASN A 34 1.39 -5.14 4.85
N ALA A 35 1.93 -4.49 3.81
CA ALA A 35 1.84 -3.05 3.59
C ALA A 35 1.21 -2.70 2.22
N ASP A 36 0.18 -3.46 1.84
CA ASP A 36 -0.67 -3.13 0.70
C ASP A 36 -2.07 -2.76 1.18
N SER A 37 -2.47 -1.51 0.94
CA SER A 37 -3.74 -0.95 1.42
C SER A 37 -4.99 -1.58 0.78
N ARG A 38 -4.83 -2.41 -0.24
CA ARG A 38 -5.94 -3.06 -0.94
C ARG A 38 -6.16 -4.50 -0.47
N GLN A 39 -5.10 -5.19 -0.06
CA GLN A 39 -5.16 -6.58 0.41
C GLN A 39 -5.77 -6.74 1.82
N ILE A 40 -6.13 -5.65 2.44
CA ILE A 40 -6.77 -5.59 3.77
C ILE A 40 -8.20 -6.14 3.76
N TYR A 41 -8.89 -6.08 2.60
CA TYR A 41 -10.31 -6.37 2.51
C TYR A 41 -10.62 -7.82 2.20
N ARG A 42 -11.51 -8.45 2.99
CA ARG A 42 -11.96 -9.84 2.81
C ARG A 42 -12.72 -10.01 1.51
N GLY A 43 -12.45 -11.13 0.80
CA GLY A 43 -13.17 -11.48 -0.42
C GLY A 43 -12.90 -10.56 -1.61
N MET A 44 -11.94 -9.65 -1.48
CA MET A 44 -11.41 -8.80 -2.54
C MET A 44 -10.02 -9.31 -2.92
N ASP A 45 -9.96 -10.39 -3.71
CA ASP A 45 -8.74 -11.18 -3.89
C ASP A 45 -8.09 -10.91 -5.24
N LEU A 46 -8.79 -11.19 -6.34
CA LEU A 46 -8.26 -11.02 -7.69
C LEU A 46 -7.97 -9.55 -8.04
N GLY A 47 -8.92 -8.67 -7.71
CA GLY A 47 -8.77 -7.24 -7.97
C GLY A 47 -7.73 -6.54 -7.10
N THR A 48 -7.33 -7.09 -5.95
CA THR A 48 -6.28 -6.54 -5.10
C THR A 48 -4.92 -7.16 -5.33
N GLY A 49 -4.87 -8.26 -6.06
CA GLY A 49 -3.64 -9.02 -6.25
C GLY A 49 -3.18 -9.76 -5.00
N LYS A 50 -4.12 -10.26 -4.24
CA LYS A 50 -3.90 -11.06 -3.05
C LYS A 50 -3.63 -12.50 -3.44
N ASP A 51 -2.40 -12.77 -3.88
CA ASP A 51 -1.96 -14.10 -4.30
C ASP A 51 -1.53 -14.89 -3.04
N LEU A 52 -2.49 -15.45 -2.28
CA LEU A 52 -2.21 -16.14 -1.01
C LEU A 52 -1.32 -17.37 -1.18
N ALA A 53 -1.27 -17.97 -2.36
CA ALA A 53 -0.35 -19.05 -2.68
C ALA A 53 1.12 -18.65 -2.55
N ASP A 54 1.45 -17.36 -2.76
CA ASP A 54 2.80 -16.81 -2.58
C ASP A 54 3.30 -16.92 -1.13
N TYR A 55 2.40 -17.09 -0.15
CA TYR A 55 2.74 -17.27 1.27
C TYR A 55 2.95 -18.74 1.65
N THR A 56 3.19 -19.61 0.68
CA THR A 56 3.59 -21.00 0.91
C THR A 56 4.92 -21.26 0.21
N VAL A 57 5.94 -21.63 0.97
CA VAL A 57 7.29 -21.91 0.48
C VAL A 57 7.63 -23.35 0.81
N ASP A 58 7.97 -24.15 -0.20
CA ASP A 58 8.29 -25.58 -0.06
C ASP A 58 7.25 -26.38 0.77
N GLY A 59 5.97 -26.06 0.56
CA GLY A 59 4.85 -26.67 1.28
C GLY A 59 4.63 -26.15 2.71
N HIS A 60 5.43 -25.19 3.18
CA HIS A 60 5.30 -24.58 4.50
C HIS A 60 4.57 -23.24 4.40
N PRO A 61 3.44 -23.06 5.10
CA PRO A 61 2.74 -21.79 5.14
C PRO A 61 3.53 -20.76 5.95
N ILE A 62 3.73 -19.57 5.39
CA ILE A 62 4.37 -18.43 6.05
C ILE A 62 3.28 -17.60 6.73
N PRO A 63 3.33 -17.39 8.04
CA PRO A 63 2.37 -16.54 8.74
C PRO A 63 2.43 -15.10 8.25
N TYR A 64 1.25 -14.52 8.04
CA TYR A 64 1.13 -13.13 7.59
C TYR A 64 0.07 -12.37 8.40
N HIS A 65 0.22 -11.07 8.48
CA HIS A 65 -0.65 -10.15 9.20
C HIS A 65 -1.14 -9.04 8.27
N LEU A 66 -2.27 -8.43 8.61
CA LEU A 66 -2.90 -7.30 7.92
C LEU A 66 -3.33 -7.63 6.49
N ILE A 67 -3.75 -8.87 6.27
CA ILE A 67 -4.51 -9.31 5.10
C ILE A 67 -5.87 -9.78 5.62
N ASP A 68 -6.95 -9.47 4.90
CA ASP A 68 -8.32 -9.88 5.24
C ASP A 68 -8.78 -9.46 6.66
N ILE A 69 -8.43 -8.25 7.09
CA ILE A 69 -8.78 -7.74 8.43
C ILE A 69 -9.98 -6.81 8.44
N ALA A 70 -10.45 -6.34 7.29
CA ALA A 70 -11.61 -5.46 7.16
C ALA A 70 -12.61 -6.00 6.14
N ASP A 71 -13.89 -5.68 6.32
CA ASP A 71 -14.92 -6.05 5.35
C ASP A 71 -15.07 -5.00 4.24
N PRO A 72 -15.44 -5.39 3.01
CA PRO A 72 -15.83 -4.45 1.97
C PRO A 72 -16.96 -3.52 2.46
N GLY A 73 -16.90 -2.23 2.08
CA GLY A 73 -17.77 -1.17 2.63
C GLY A 73 -17.08 -0.34 3.71
N TYR A 74 -16.15 -0.91 4.46
CA TYR A 74 -15.35 -0.17 5.44
C TYR A 74 -14.23 0.64 4.77
N LYS A 75 -13.95 1.85 5.26
CA LYS A 75 -12.88 2.74 4.74
C LYS A 75 -11.69 2.77 5.67
N TYR A 76 -10.92 1.67 5.65
CA TYR A 76 -9.70 1.54 6.43
C TYR A 76 -8.65 2.59 6.03
N ASN A 77 -7.99 3.19 7.01
CA ASN A 77 -7.12 4.33 6.82
C ASN A 77 -5.72 4.13 7.39
N VAL A 78 -4.80 5.07 7.11
CA VAL A 78 -3.39 4.97 7.53
C VAL A 78 -3.19 5.02 9.05
N PHE A 79 -4.07 5.70 9.78
CA PHE A 79 -4.01 5.70 11.25
C PHE A 79 -4.30 4.31 11.83
N GLU A 80 -5.34 3.65 11.32
CA GLU A 80 -5.67 2.28 11.73
C GLU A 80 -4.56 1.30 11.32
N TYR A 81 -4.00 1.48 10.12
CA TYR A 81 -2.87 0.69 9.66
C TYR A 81 -1.67 0.80 10.62
N GLN A 82 -1.31 2.00 11.03
CA GLN A 82 -0.19 2.22 11.94
C GLN A 82 -0.42 1.58 13.31
N ARG A 83 -1.66 1.65 13.83
CA ARG A 83 -2.08 0.98 15.08
C ARG A 83 -1.94 -0.54 14.96
N ASP A 84 -2.51 -1.11 13.91
CA ASP A 84 -2.59 -2.57 13.72
C ASP A 84 -1.22 -3.15 13.32
N PHE A 85 -0.39 -2.34 12.64
CA PHE A 85 1.02 -2.67 12.41
C PHE A 85 1.77 -2.87 13.74
N LEU A 86 1.63 -1.96 14.69
CA LEU A 86 2.31 -2.07 15.99
C LEU A 86 1.87 -3.33 16.74
N ILE A 87 0.59 -3.66 16.74
CA ILE A 87 0.08 -4.88 17.37
C ILE A 87 0.73 -6.12 16.74
N SER A 88 0.78 -6.20 15.42
CA SER A 88 1.40 -7.30 14.70
C SER A 88 2.91 -7.35 14.94
N TYR A 89 3.58 -6.20 14.86
CA TYR A 89 5.02 -6.06 15.09
C TYR A 89 5.42 -6.55 16.50
N GLU A 90 4.73 -6.09 17.53
CA GLU A 90 4.99 -6.48 18.91
C GLU A 90 4.74 -7.98 19.13
N SER A 91 3.68 -8.53 18.53
CA SER A 91 3.39 -9.96 18.61
C SER A 91 4.50 -10.83 18.02
N ILE A 92 5.08 -10.42 16.88
CA ILE A 92 6.20 -11.14 16.25
C ILE A 92 7.49 -10.98 17.07
N LYS A 93 7.77 -9.77 17.56
CA LYS A 93 8.96 -9.51 18.43
C LYS A 93 8.91 -10.31 19.73
N GLN A 94 7.74 -10.52 20.35
CA GLN A 94 7.57 -11.35 21.53
C GLN A 94 7.94 -12.83 21.30
N LYS A 95 7.85 -13.30 20.05
CA LYS A 95 8.31 -14.63 19.64
C LYS A 95 9.83 -14.71 19.42
N GLY A 96 10.54 -13.59 19.59
CA GLY A 96 11.99 -13.49 19.33
C GLY A 96 12.35 -13.39 17.83
N CYS A 97 11.37 -13.13 16.97
CA CYS A 97 11.55 -13.06 15.51
C CYS A 97 11.80 -11.63 15.03
N LEU A 98 12.51 -11.49 13.91
CA LEU A 98 12.71 -10.22 13.20
C LEU A 98 11.61 -10.08 12.12
N PRO A 99 10.61 -9.20 12.27
CA PRO A 99 9.49 -9.11 11.33
C PRO A 99 9.90 -8.70 9.92
N VAL A 100 9.17 -9.17 8.91
CA VAL A 100 9.30 -8.72 7.51
C VAL A 100 8.08 -7.89 7.13
N LEU A 101 8.26 -6.60 6.85
CA LEU A 101 7.25 -5.72 6.30
C LEU A 101 7.29 -5.80 4.78
N CYS A 102 6.19 -6.18 4.13
CA CYS A 102 6.15 -6.34 2.68
C CYS A 102 5.01 -5.56 2.04
N GLY A 103 5.30 -4.69 1.09
CA GLY A 103 4.23 -4.04 0.35
C GLY A 103 4.64 -2.96 -0.65
N GLY A 104 3.62 -2.37 -1.28
CA GLY A 104 3.78 -1.35 -2.32
C GLY A 104 3.07 -0.03 -2.01
N THR A 105 2.36 0.09 -0.88
CA THR A 105 1.67 1.31 -0.48
C THR A 105 2.63 2.24 0.26
N GLY A 106 3.22 3.19 -0.48
CA GLY A 106 4.27 4.07 0.05
C GLY A 106 3.88 4.81 1.33
N MET A 107 2.63 5.29 1.45
CA MET A 107 2.14 5.95 2.66
C MET A 107 2.13 5.01 3.88
N TYR A 108 1.76 3.74 3.71
CA TYR A 108 1.78 2.76 4.79
C TYR A 108 3.20 2.47 5.26
N LEU A 109 4.10 2.19 4.30
CA LEU A 109 5.52 1.99 4.58
C LEU A 109 6.12 3.19 5.32
N GLU A 110 5.94 4.39 4.79
CA GLU A 110 6.55 5.59 5.33
C GLU A 110 5.97 5.99 6.70
N SER A 111 4.65 5.77 6.92
CA SER A 111 4.01 6.08 8.19
C SER A 111 4.61 5.31 9.36
N VAL A 112 4.98 4.05 9.15
CA VAL A 112 5.60 3.22 10.20
C VAL A 112 7.11 3.41 10.27
N LEU A 113 7.80 3.57 9.15
CA LEU A 113 9.26 3.74 9.12
C LEU A 113 9.72 5.10 9.65
N LYS A 114 8.91 6.15 9.49
CA LYS A 114 9.14 7.48 10.07
C LYS A 114 8.45 7.71 11.41
N GLY A 115 7.53 6.82 11.79
CA GLY A 115 6.74 7.00 12.99
C GLY A 115 5.88 8.25 12.93
N TYR A 116 5.05 8.41 11.89
CA TYR A 116 4.18 9.57 11.77
C TYR A 116 3.28 9.71 12.99
N LYS A 117 3.18 10.91 13.52
CA LYS A 117 2.25 11.25 14.61
C LYS A 117 0.86 11.42 14.03
N LEU A 118 0.11 10.33 13.95
CA LEU A 118 -1.23 10.32 13.37
C LEU A 118 -2.29 10.32 14.48
N MET A 119 -3.39 11.03 14.24
CA MET A 119 -4.60 10.99 15.05
C MET A 119 -5.81 10.58 14.21
N PRO A 120 -6.83 9.95 14.82
CA PRO A 120 -8.09 9.70 14.16
C PRO A 120 -8.82 11.04 13.98
N VAL A 121 -8.84 11.56 12.75
CA VAL A 121 -9.56 12.79 12.42
C VAL A 121 -10.92 12.42 11.82
N PRO A 122 -12.04 12.73 12.50
CA PRO A 122 -13.39 12.50 11.99
C PRO A 122 -13.64 13.35 10.76
N GLU A 123 -14.62 12.94 9.94
CA GLU A 123 -15.13 13.79 8.87
C GLU A 123 -15.90 14.98 9.46
N ASN A 124 -15.68 16.18 8.90
CA ASN A 124 -16.38 17.40 9.26
C ASN A 124 -17.30 17.84 8.11
N PRO A 125 -18.59 17.45 8.14
CA PRO A 125 -19.53 17.77 7.06
C PRO A 125 -19.71 19.28 6.84
N GLU A 126 -19.66 20.09 7.89
CA GLU A 126 -19.83 21.54 7.80
C GLU A 126 -18.63 22.18 7.08
N LEU A 127 -17.41 21.79 7.45
CA LEU A 127 -16.20 22.22 6.76
C LEU A 127 -16.21 21.80 5.29
N ARG A 128 -16.57 20.55 5.02
CA ARG A 128 -16.66 20.02 3.65
C ARG A 128 -17.68 20.79 2.82
N ALA A 129 -18.86 21.12 3.37
CA ALA A 129 -19.86 21.93 2.70
C ALA A 129 -19.36 23.35 2.43
N ARG A 130 -18.67 23.97 3.38
CA ARG A 130 -18.05 25.30 3.22
C ARG A 130 -17.02 25.33 2.09
N LEU A 131 -16.22 24.28 1.97
CA LEU A 131 -15.12 24.19 1.00
C LEU A 131 -15.53 23.59 -0.36
N ALA A 132 -16.75 23.03 -0.49
CA ALA A 132 -17.18 22.27 -1.66
C ALA A 132 -17.11 23.04 -2.99
N ASN A 133 -17.31 24.36 -2.96
CA ASN A 133 -17.34 25.21 -4.14
C ASN A 133 -16.00 25.92 -4.44
N HIS A 134 -14.96 25.64 -3.65
CA HIS A 134 -13.65 26.23 -3.89
C HIS A 134 -12.90 25.48 -5.00
N SER A 135 -12.16 26.24 -5.80
CA SER A 135 -11.23 25.65 -6.78
C SER A 135 -10.05 24.96 -6.07
N LEU A 136 -9.32 24.12 -6.81
CA LEU A 136 -8.14 23.44 -6.27
C LEU A 136 -7.05 24.44 -5.87
N GLU A 137 -6.92 25.54 -6.61
CA GLU A 137 -5.99 26.62 -6.33
C GLU A 137 -6.32 27.31 -5.00
N GLU A 138 -7.59 27.67 -4.79
CA GLU A 138 -8.05 28.29 -3.54
C GLU A 138 -7.83 27.39 -2.34
N LEU A 139 -8.18 26.08 -2.47
CA LEU A 139 -7.93 25.10 -1.42
C LEU A 139 -6.44 24.91 -1.12
N THR A 140 -5.61 25.00 -2.14
CA THR A 140 -4.16 24.94 -1.99
C THR A 140 -3.63 26.12 -1.18
N GLU A 141 -4.14 27.34 -1.45
CA GLU A 141 -3.74 28.53 -0.68
C GLU A 141 -4.25 28.47 0.77
N ILE A 142 -5.45 27.95 1.00
CA ILE A 142 -5.95 27.69 2.37
C ILE A 142 -5.02 26.70 3.09
N LEU A 143 -4.67 25.57 2.47
CA LEU A 143 -3.81 24.56 3.10
C LEU A 143 -2.40 25.09 3.43
N LYS A 144 -1.85 25.97 2.60
CA LYS A 144 -0.55 26.63 2.85
C LYS A 144 -0.53 27.50 4.12
N GLN A 145 -1.69 27.95 4.62
CA GLN A 145 -1.77 28.69 5.88
C GLN A 145 -1.50 27.80 7.09
N TYR A 146 -1.74 26.50 6.97
CA TYR A 146 -1.56 25.51 8.04
C TYR A 146 -0.19 24.82 7.99
N LYS A 147 0.33 24.54 6.77
CA LYS A 147 1.59 23.82 6.62
C LYS A 147 2.34 24.18 5.35
N THR A 148 3.66 24.00 5.39
CA THR A 148 4.48 24.01 4.17
C THR A 148 4.21 22.75 3.34
N LEU A 149 3.86 22.93 2.07
CA LEU A 149 3.62 21.80 1.16
C LEU A 149 4.95 21.23 0.67
N HIS A 150 5.26 20.01 1.09
CA HIS A 150 6.46 19.27 0.67
C HIS A 150 6.23 18.36 -0.54
N ASN A 151 4.98 18.16 -0.93
CA ASN A 151 4.57 17.36 -2.09
C ASN A 151 3.25 17.88 -2.67
N SER A 152 2.90 17.44 -3.88
CA SER A 152 1.66 17.80 -4.55
C SER A 152 0.50 16.82 -4.24
N THR A 153 0.74 15.79 -3.43
CA THR A 153 -0.24 14.70 -3.23
C THR A 153 -1.50 15.18 -2.50
N ASP A 154 -1.34 16.09 -1.55
CA ASP A 154 -2.46 16.65 -0.77
C ASP A 154 -3.33 17.60 -1.61
N VAL A 155 -2.79 18.13 -2.70
CA VAL A 155 -3.42 19.13 -3.56
C VAL A 155 -3.56 18.67 -5.02
N ASP A 156 -3.59 17.37 -5.27
CA ASP A 156 -3.79 16.83 -6.62
C ASP A 156 -5.27 16.71 -7.02
N THR A 157 -6.17 16.74 -6.04
CA THR A 157 -7.61 16.78 -6.26
C THR A 157 -8.31 17.61 -5.17
N VAL A 158 -9.46 18.23 -5.51
CA VAL A 158 -10.31 18.98 -4.57
C VAL A 158 -10.63 18.15 -3.32
N LYS A 159 -10.99 16.87 -3.49
CA LYS A 159 -11.33 15.97 -2.36
C LYS A 159 -10.15 15.77 -1.40
N ARG A 160 -8.93 15.65 -1.92
CA ARG A 160 -7.72 15.50 -1.10
C ARG A 160 -7.33 16.79 -0.42
N ALA A 161 -7.42 17.92 -1.12
CA ALA A 161 -7.16 19.24 -0.53
C ALA A 161 -8.12 19.53 0.63
N ILE A 162 -9.42 19.28 0.46
CA ILE A 162 -10.40 19.42 1.55
C ILE A 162 -10.04 18.51 2.72
N ARG A 163 -9.70 17.24 2.47
CA ARG A 163 -9.31 16.32 3.54
C ARG A 163 -8.03 16.76 4.25
N ALA A 164 -7.06 17.28 3.53
CA ALA A 164 -5.84 17.81 4.14
C ALA A 164 -6.13 19.02 5.04
N ILE A 165 -6.98 19.97 4.61
CA ILE A 165 -7.41 21.10 5.42
C ILE A 165 -8.17 20.61 6.67
N GLU A 166 -9.08 19.65 6.53
CA GLU A 166 -9.83 19.05 7.63
C GLU A 166 -8.90 18.44 8.70
N ILE A 167 -7.83 17.77 8.29
CA ILE A 167 -6.82 17.22 9.19
C ILE A 167 -6.06 18.34 9.92
N GLU A 168 -5.61 19.36 9.22
CA GLU A 168 -4.85 20.46 9.81
C GLU A 168 -5.71 21.31 10.76
N GLU A 169 -6.98 21.61 10.40
CA GLU A 169 -7.92 22.30 11.31
C GLU A 169 -8.15 21.48 12.58
N TYR A 170 -8.29 20.17 12.45
CA TYR A 170 -8.46 19.30 13.61
C TYR A 170 -7.23 19.29 14.51
N TYR A 171 -6.02 19.20 13.93
CA TYR A 171 -4.76 19.21 14.68
C TYR A 171 -4.49 20.54 15.37
N ALA A 172 -4.96 21.67 14.79
CA ALA A 172 -4.78 23.00 15.38
C ALA A 172 -5.53 23.16 16.73
N VAL A 173 -6.62 22.43 16.93
CA VAL A 173 -7.47 22.54 18.15
C VAL A 173 -7.39 21.30 19.06
N HIS A 174 -6.78 20.22 18.60
CA HIS A 174 -6.60 19.01 19.39
C HIS A 174 -5.10 18.73 19.55
N PRO A 175 -4.59 18.70 20.80
CA PRO A 175 -3.19 18.39 21.00
C PRO A 175 -2.87 16.97 20.53
N VAL A 176 -1.79 16.84 19.77
CA VAL A 176 -1.32 15.52 19.32
C VAL A 176 -0.94 14.72 20.57
N PRO A 177 -1.45 13.47 20.74
CA PRO A 177 -1.11 12.64 21.89
C PRO A 177 0.42 12.50 22.03
N GLU A 178 0.92 12.54 23.26
CA GLU A 178 2.33 12.32 23.58
C GLU A 178 2.83 10.89 23.24
N ARG A 179 1.91 9.98 22.87
CA ARG A 179 2.28 8.61 22.54
C ARG A 179 3.18 8.61 21.31
N GLU A 180 4.46 8.46 21.55
CA GLU A 180 5.45 8.34 20.48
C GLU A 180 5.34 6.97 19.80
N PHE A 181 5.31 6.99 18.47
CA PHE A 181 5.50 5.76 17.69
C PHE A 181 6.97 5.31 17.86
N PRO A 182 7.26 4.02 18.08
CA PRO A 182 8.64 3.58 18.25
C PRO A 182 9.48 3.93 17.03
N LYS A 183 10.70 4.36 17.28
CA LYS A 183 11.67 4.59 16.21
C LYS A 183 12.22 3.24 15.77
N LEU A 184 11.84 2.81 14.57
CA LEU A 184 12.25 1.53 14.02
C LEU A 184 13.50 1.68 13.15
N ASN A 185 14.52 0.88 13.44
CA ASN A 185 15.69 0.72 12.56
C ASN A 185 15.40 -0.41 11.56
N SER A 186 15.04 -0.07 10.33
CA SER A 186 14.67 -1.05 9.30
C SER A 186 15.75 -1.21 8.24
N LEU A 187 16.10 -2.46 7.92
CA LEU A 187 16.81 -2.79 6.70
C LEU A 187 15.81 -2.74 5.53
N ILE A 188 15.95 -1.77 4.64
CA ILE A 188 15.00 -1.56 3.55
C ILE A 188 15.59 -2.10 2.25
N ILE A 189 14.92 -3.09 1.67
CA ILE A 189 15.26 -3.72 0.40
C ILE A 189 14.21 -3.34 -0.65
N GLY A 190 14.66 -2.72 -1.72
CA GLY A 190 13.81 -2.40 -2.86
C GLY A 190 13.96 -3.44 -3.97
N VAL A 191 12.85 -3.95 -4.50
CA VAL A 191 12.89 -4.82 -5.68
C VAL A 191 12.80 -3.95 -6.93
N ASP A 192 13.93 -3.84 -7.65
CA ASP A 192 13.99 -3.14 -8.92
C ASP A 192 13.68 -4.09 -10.08
N ILE A 193 12.89 -3.62 -11.02
CA ILE A 193 12.48 -4.39 -12.19
C ILE A 193 12.57 -3.50 -13.43
N ASP A 194 13.15 -4.04 -14.49
CA ASP A 194 13.17 -3.36 -15.79
C ASP A 194 11.77 -2.89 -16.20
N ARG A 195 11.73 -1.74 -16.86
CA ARG A 195 10.47 -1.08 -17.19
C ARG A 195 9.63 -1.92 -18.16
N GLU A 196 10.24 -2.46 -19.19
CA GLU A 196 9.51 -3.21 -20.22
C GLU A 196 9.08 -4.58 -19.67
N LEU A 197 9.96 -5.27 -18.96
CA LEU A 197 9.62 -6.52 -18.27
C LEU A 197 8.45 -6.32 -17.28
N ARG A 198 8.45 -5.21 -16.54
CA ARG A 198 7.35 -4.88 -15.63
C ARG A 198 6.03 -4.67 -16.39
N ARG A 199 6.06 -3.97 -17.53
CA ARG A 199 4.88 -3.76 -18.38
C ARG A 199 4.31 -5.08 -18.88
N GLU A 200 5.15 -5.95 -19.39
CA GLU A 200 4.74 -7.29 -19.83
C GLU A 200 4.12 -8.11 -18.70
N LYS A 201 4.74 -8.12 -17.53
CA LYS A 201 4.22 -8.83 -16.35
C LYS A 201 2.86 -8.26 -15.89
N ILE A 202 2.68 -6.94 -15.91
CA ILE A 202 1.40 -6.29 -15.57
C ILE A 202 0.31 -6.72 -16.53
N THR A 203 0.54 -6.60 -17.86
CA THR A 203 -0.43 -6.97 -18.89
C THR A 203 -0.81 -8.45 -18.81
N ARG A 204 0.19 -9.33 -18.69
CA ARG A 204 -0.04 -10.78 -18.56
C ARG A 204 -0.86 -11.11 -17.33
N ARG A 205 -0.52 -10.54 -16.16
CA ARG A 205 -1.25 -10.77 -14.91
C ARG A 205 -2.68 -10.23 -14.98
N LEU A 206 -2.90 -9.07 -15.61
CA LEU A 206 -4.24 -8.53 -15.79
C LEU A 206 -5.12 -9.48 -16.62
N LYS A 207 -4.62 -9.98 -17.76
CA LYS A 207 -5.33 -10.95 -18.59
C LYS A 207 -5.67 -12.21 -17.82
N GLN A 208 -4.67 -12.80 -17.17
CA GLN A 208 -4.85 -14.00 -16.36
C GLN A 208 -5.96 -13.84 -15.31
N ARG A 209 -5.97 -12.73 -14.56
CA ARG A 209 -6.99 -12.48 -13.53
C ARG A 209 -8.39 -12.24 -14.09
N LEU A 210 -8.48 -11.61 -15.26
CA LEU A 210 -9.76 -11.49 -15.96
C LEU A 210 -10.31 -12.88 -16.35
N ASP A 211 -9.44 -13.78 -16.81
CA ASP A 211 -9.79 -15.16 -17.13
C ASP A 211 -10.14 -15.98 -15.88
N GLU A 212 -9.52 -15.69 -14.74
CA GLU A 212 -9.79 -16.29 -13.42
C GLU A 212 -11.09 -15.78 -12.77
N GLY A 213 -11.80 -14.81 -13.37
CA GLY A 213 -13.09 -14.33 -12.90
C GLY A 213 -13.06 -13.03 -12.09
N MET A 214 -12.08 -12.15 -12.33
CA MET A 214 -11.99 -10.85 -11.64
C MET A 214 -13.25 -9.97 -11.85
N VAL A 215 -13.95 -10.10 -12.99
CA VAL A 215 -15.24 -9.44 -13.23
C VAL A 215 -16.34 -10.04 -12.34
N ASP A 216 -16.33 -11.35 -12.17
CA ASP A 216 -17.33 -12.04 -11.35
C ASP A 216 -17.13 -11.75 -9.85
N GLU A 217 -15.89 -11.48 -9.42
CA GLU A 217 -15.63 -10.98 -8.07
C GLU A 217 -16.37 -9.65 -7.82
N VAL A 218 -16.33 -8.72 -8.77
CA VAL A 218 -17.05 -7.44 -8.64
C VAL A 218 -18.58 -7.63 -8.67
N ARG A 219 -19.10 -8.50 -9.53
CA ARG A 219 -20.54 -8.84 -9.56
C ARG A 219 -21.01 -9.39 -8.23
N ARG A 220 -20.28 -10.37 -7.68
CA ARG A 220 -20.56 -10.96 -6.37
C ARG A 220 -20.58 -9.91 -5.26
N LEU A 221 -19.60 -9.00 -5.21
CA LEU A 221 -19.58 -7.93 -4.22
C LEU A 221 -20.77 -6.98 -4.35
N THR A 222 -21.19 -6.68 -5.58
CA THR A 222 -22.39 -5.87 -5.85
C THR A 222 -23.65 -6.59 -5.38
N GLU A 223 -23.78 -7.90 -5.64
CA GLU A 223 -24.90 -8.74 -5.18
C GLU A 223 -24.96 -8.84 -3.65
N GLN A 224 -23.81 -8.76 -2.97
CA GLN A 224 -23.72 -8.66 -1.51
C GLN A 224 -24.09 -7.29 -0.95
N GLY A 225 -24.45 -6.34 -1.80
CA GLY A 225 -24.94 -5.03 -1.39
C GLY A 225 -23.86 -3.94 -1.28
N ILE A 226 -22.63 -4.21 -1.72
CA ILE A 226 -21.60 -3.16 -1.79
C ILE A 226 -21.94 -2.20 -2.92
N SER A 227 -22.04 -0.91 -2.60
CA SER A 227 -22.41 0.10 -3.59
C SER A 227 -21.34 0.27 -4.69
N PRO A 228 -21.73 0.61 -5.94
CA PRO A 228 -20.75 0.94 -6.98
C PRO A 228 -19.77 2.03 -6.57
N ASP A 229 -20.20 3.03 -5.82
CA ASP A 229 -19.34 4.12 -5.35
C ASP A 229 -18.29 3.64 -4.34
N ASP A 230 -18.65 2.70 -3.46
CA ASP A 230 -17.71 2.08 -2.53
C ASP A 230 -16.72 1.17 -3.28
N LEU A 231 -17.17 0.40 -4.27
CA LEU A 231 -16.28 -0.41 -5.10
C LEU A 231 -15.27 0.47 -5.87
N ILE A 232 -15.71 1.58 -6.46
CA ILE A 232 -14.85 2.54 -7.15
C ILE A 232 -13.78 3.14 -6.20
N TYR A 233 -14.09 3.26 -4.91
CA TYR A 233 -13.14 3.74 -3.91
C TYR A 233 -11.95 2.78 -3.69
N TYR A 234 -12.13 1.46 -3.87
CA TYR A 234 -11.13 0.46 -3.51
C TYR A 234 -9.95 0.32 -4.49
N GLY A 235 -9.88 1.12 -5.52
CA GLY A 235 -8.68 1.16 -6.37
C GLY A 235 -8.98 1.01 -7.84
N LEU A 236 -7.90 0.83 -8.59
CA LEU A 236 -7.97 0.90 -10.06
C LEU A 236 -8.81 -0.24 -10.62
N GLU A 237 -8.54 -1.47 -10.18
CA GLU A 237 -9.19 -2.67 -10.66
C GLU A 237 -10.70 -2.59 -10.40
N TYR A 238 -11.09 -2.36 -9.15
CA TYR A 238 -12.51 -2.25 -8.78
C TYR A 238 -13.18 -1.07 -9.45
N LYS A 239 -12.50 0.05 -9.65
CA LYS A 239 -13.06 1.20 -10.37
C LYS A 239 -13.47 0.83 -11.78
N PHE A 240 -12.55 0.31 -12.58
CA PHE A 240 -12.81 0.06 -14.00
C PHE A 240 -13.72 -1.15 -14.21
N LEU A 241 -13.56 -2.20 -13.41
CA LEU A 241 -14.44 -3.36 -13.44
C LEU A 241 -15.88 -2.99 -13.03
N THR A 242 -16.06 -2.16 -12.00
CA THR A 242 -17.40 -1.67 -11.62
C THR A 242 -18.03 -0.84 -12.74
N LEU A 243 -17.27 0.06 -13.37
CA LEU A 243 -17.78 0.84 -14.50
C LEU A 243 -18.21 -0.04 -15.68
N TYR A 244 -17.51 -1.14 -15.92
CA TYR A 244 -17.92 -2.14 -16.90
C TYR A 244 -19.20 -2.88 -16.46
N VAL A 245 -19.25 -3.38 -15.23
CA VAL A 245 -20.38 -4.15 -14.69
C VAL A 245 -21.68 -3.32 -14.70
N ILE A 246 -21.61 -2.02 -14.42
CA ILE A 246 -22.77 -1.12 -14.48
C ILE A 246 -23.04 -0.53 -15.88
N GLY A 247 -22.36 -1.01 -16.92
CA GLY A 247 -22.59 -0.65 -18.32
C GLY A 247 -22.11 0.74 -18.74
N LYS A 248 -21.18 1.35 -17.97
CA LYS A 248 -20.58 2.66 -18.32
C LYS A 248 -19.38 2.55 -19.23
N LEU A 249 -18.75 1.36 -19.34
CA LEU A 249 -17.65 1.05 -20.23
C LEU A 249 -17.95 -0.26 -20.96
N THR A 250 -17.44 -0.40 -22.18
CA THR A 250 -17.31 -1.69 -22.85
C THR A 250 -16.17 -2.49 -22.23
N TYR A 251 -16.06 -3.78 -22.56
CA TYR A 251 -14.96 -4.62 -22.10
C TYR A 251 -13.59 -4.10 -22.60
N GLU A 252 -13.51 -3.70 -23.84
CA GLU A 252 -12.30 -3.17 -24.46
C GLU A 252 -11.84 -1.85 -23.84
N GLU A 253 -12.79 -0.95 -23.55
CA GLU A 253 -12.50 0.30 -22.83
C GLU A 253 -12.03 0.02 -21.42
N MET A 254 -12.74 -0.84 -20.68
CA MET A 254 -12.37 -1.24 -19.32
C MET A 254 -10.95 -1.83 -19.28
N PHE A 255 -10.62 -2.77 -20.20
CA PHE A 255 -9.30 -3.39 -20.26
C PHE A 255 -8.21 -2.35 -20.53
N THR A 256 -8.39 -1.52 -21.56
CA THR A 256 -7.40 -0.54 -22.00
C THR A 256 -7.14 0.53 -20.95
N GLU A 257 -8.21 1.04 -20.33
CA GLU A 257 -8.09 2.06 -19.29
C GLU A 257 -7.49 1.50 -18.01
N LEU A 258 -7.89 0.29 -17.60
CA LEU A 258 -7.35 -0.37 -16.42
C LEU A 258 -5.86 -0.69 -16.60
N GLU A 259 -5.47 -1.28 -17.74
CA GLU A 259 -4.06 -1.57 -18.03
C GLU A 259 -3.21 -0.29 -17.96
N THR A 260 -3.66 0.78 -18.61
CA THR A 260 -3.00 2.08 -18.58
C THR A 260 -2.87 2.61 -17.16
N ALA A 261 -3.94 2.52 -16.38
CA ALA A 261 -3.96 2.98 -14.99
C ALA A 261 -3.01 2.20 -14.08
N ILE A 262 -2.88 0.86 -14.27
CA ILE A 262 -1.93 0.02 -13.52
C ILE A 262 -0.48 0.41 -13.88
N HIS A 263 -0.17 0.65 -15.16
CA HIS A 263 1.17 1.11 -15.56
C HIS A 263 1.52 2.46 -14.92
N GLN A 264 0.58 3.40 -14.90
CA GLN A 264 0.75 4.68 -14.23
C GLN A 264 0.91 4.52 -12.71
N PHE A 265 0.17 3.59 -12.10
CA PHE A 265 0.28 3.30 -10.68
C PHE A 265 1.67 2.76 -10.33
N ALA A 266 2.19 1.80 -11.08
CA ALA A 266 3.53 1.28 -10.90
C ALA A 266 4.61 2.39 -11.02
N LYS A 267 4.44 3.33 -11.96
CA LYS A 267 5.32 4.52 -12.07
C LYS A 267 5.25 5.40 -10.82
N ARG A 268 4.03 5.65 -10.30
CA ARG A 268 3.84 6.44 -9.06
C ARG A 268 4.48 5.77 -7.85
N GLN A 269 4.40 4.44 -7.72
CA GLN A 269 5.08 3.70 -6.66
C GLN A 269 6.60 3.93 -6.71
N MET A 270 7.22 3.79 -7.87
CA MET A 270 8.66 4.05 -8.03
C MET A 270 9.02 5.52 -7.73
N THR A 271 8.19 6.46 -8.14
CA THR A 271 8.38 7.89 -7.81
C THR A 271 8.32 8.11 -6.29
N TRP A 272 7.44 7.42 -5.58
CA TRP A 272 7.34 7.47 -4.13
C TRP A 272 8.60 6.93 -3.46
N PHE A 273 9.08 5.75 -3.88
CA PHE A 273 10.27 5.12 -3.30
C PHE A 273 11.53 5.98 -3.51
N ARG A 274 11.71 6.53 -4.71
CA ARG A 274 12.78 7.53 -4.96
C ARG A 274 12.60 8.80 -4.11
N GLY A 275 11.35 9.16 -3.82
CA GLY A 275 11.03 10.22 -2.87
C GLY A 275 11.44 9.87 -1.44
N MET A 276 11.29 8.63 -1.01
CA MET A 276 11.76 8.15 0.30
C MET A 276 13.28 8.32 0.41
N GLU A 277 14.05 7.94 -0.62
CA GLU A 277 15.50 8.13 -0.64
C GLU A 277 15.87 9.61 -0.46
N ARG A 278 15.21 10.51 -1.20
CA ARG A 278 15.42 11.98 -1.03
C ARG A 278 15.05 12.48 0.36
N ARG A 279 14.17 11.81 1.08
CA ARG A 279 13.79 12.10 2.47
C ARG A 279 14.65 11.40 3.51
N GLY A 280 15.77 10.77 3.08
CA GLY A 280 16.80 10.21 3.95
C GLY A 280 16.69 8.72 4.25
N PHE A 281 15.82 7.98 3.58
CA PHE A 281 15.81 6.52 3.68
C PHE A 281 16.92 5.91 2.83
N THR A 282 17.62 4.93 3.36
CA THR A 282 18.56 4.10 2.59
C THR A 282 17.82 2.87 2.08
N ILE A 283 17.63 2.77 0.76
CA ILE A 283 17.00 1.63 0.11
C ILE A 283 18.09 0.85 -0.64
N HIS A 284 18.25 -0.42 -0.29
CA HIS A 284 19.17 -1.33 -0.99
C HIS A 284 18.41 -2.03 -2.12
N TRP A 285 18.68 -1.63 -3.35
CA TRP A 285 17.98 -2.18 -4.51
C TRP A 285 18.56 -3.52 -4.95
N VAL A 286 17.69 -4.49 -5.19
CA VAL A 286 18.00 -5.81 -5.73
C VAL A 286 17.20 -6.06 -7.00
N SER A 287 17.82 -6.62 -8.03
CA SER A 287 17.12 -6.91 -9.29
C SER A 287 16.04 -7.98 -9.09
N ALA A 288 14.86 -7.74 -9.67
CA ALA A 288 13.77 -8.72 -9.73
C ALA A 288 14.17 -10.00 -10.48
N GLU A 289 15.16 -9.92 -11.36
CA GLU A 289 15.61 -11.01 -12.24
C GLU A 289 16.65 -11.93 -11.60
N LEU A 290 17.24 -11.54 -10.47
CA LEU A 290 18.15 -12.41 -9.74
C LEU A 290 17.44 -13.68 -9.26
N PRO A 291 18.14 -14.83 -9.19
CA PRO A 291 17.65 -16.02 -8.51
C PRO A 291 17.23 -15.73 -7.07
N MET A 292 16.26 -16.49 -6.55
CA MET A 292 15.74 -16.27 -5.20
C MET A 292 16.82 -16.40 -4.13
N GLU A 293 17.68 -17.40 -4.27
CA GLU A 293 18.80 -17.68 -3.35
C GLU A 293 19.77 -16.50 -3.28
N GLU A 294 20.05 -15.84 -4.41
CA GLU A 294 20.93 -14.68 -4.44
C GLU A 294 20.30 -13.45 -3.77
N LYS A 295 18.99 -13.26 -3.95
CA LYS A 295 18.24 -12.19 -3.25
C LYS A 295 18.26 -12.40 -1.73
N ILE A 296 18.05 -13.63 -1.28
CA ILE A 296 18.10 -13.98 0.15
C ILE A 296 19.51 -13.78 0.68
N ALA A 297 20.53 -14.29 -0.02
CA ALA A 297 21.94 -14.12 0.37
C ALA A 297 22.32 -12.64 0.51
N PHE A 298 21.88 -11.79 -0.42
CA PHE A 298 22.06 -10.34 -0.35
C PHE A 298 21.49 -9.73 0.94
N VAL A 299 20.28 -10.11 1.33
CA VAL A 299 19.67 -9.61 2.57
C VAL A 299 20.43 -10.09 3.81
N ILE A 300 20.80 -11.38 3.83
CA ILE A 300 21.57 -11.97 4.95
C ILE A 300 22.93 -11.28 5.11
N GLU A 301 23.61 -10.97 4.01
CA GLU A 301 24.87 -10.22 4.03
C GLU A 301 24.69 -8.84 4.67
N LYS A 302 23.66 -8.09 4.25
CA LYS A 302 23.33 -6.77 4.82
C LYS A 302 22.94 -6.84 6.31
N LEU A 303 22.23 -7.88 6.73
CA LEU A 303 21.92 -8.11 8.14
C LEU A 303 23.16 -8.36 9.00
N ARG A 304 24.19 -8.97 8.41
CA ARG A 304 25.49 -9.22 9.09
C ARG A 304 26.38 -7.97 9.16
N GLY A 305 26.02 -6.89 8.48
CA GLY A 305 26.78 -5.63 8.48
C GLY A 305 27.93 -5.59 7.49
N ASN A 306 27.86 -6.38 6.44
CA ASN A 306 28.83 -6.40 5.33
C ASN A 306 28.29 -5.59 4.13
#